data_662f81474cfee74a6c92c3364dba3116
#
_entry.id   662f81474cfee74a6c92c3364dba3116
#
_cell.length_a   1.000
_cell.length_b   1.000
_cell.length_c   1.000
_cell.angle_alpha   90.00
_cell.angle_beta   90.00
_cell.angle_gamma   90.00
#
_symmetry.space_group_name_H-M   'P 1'
#
loop_
_entity.id
_entity.type
_entity.pdbx_description
1 polymer ?
#
loop_
_entity_poly.entity_id
_entity_poly.type
_entity_poly.pdbx_seq_one_letter_code
_entity_poly.pdbx_strand_id
1 'polypeptide(L)' 'MTELTPIEQMIVKALQDLGASDETKMKTADDVQKKSNRPKGQVNNALMSLVGKGLVIRKVREKAAGYYLKKVE' A
#
# COMPACT_ATOMS: atom_id res chain seq x y z
N MET A 1 3.35 8.63 17.42
CA MET A 1 2.34 8.01 16.57
C MET A 1 2.33 8.67 15.21
N THR A 2 2.29 7.90 14.16
CA THR A 2 2.25 8.43 12.81
C THR A 2 0.82 8.73 12.43
N GLU A 3 0.54 9.99 12.11
CA GLU A 3 -0.78 10.36 11.64
C GLU A 3 -0.90 10.03 10.16
N LEU A 4 -2.02 9.44 9.80
CA LEU A 4 -2.33 9.09 8.42
C LEU A 4 -3.41 10.01 7.90
N THR A 5 -3.24 10.49 6.67
CA THR A 5 -4.31 11.22 6.00
C THR A 5 -5.46 10.25 5.69
N PRO A 6 -6.68 10.76 5.44
CA PRO A 6 -7.78 9.87 5.08
C PRO A 6 -7.47 8.95 3.92
N ILE A 7 -6.78 9.45 2.89
CA ILE A 7 -6.43 8.62 1.74
C ILE A 7 -5.44 7.52 2.14
N GLU A 8 -4.46 7.85 2.99
CA GLU A 8 -3.51 6.86 3.47
C GLU A 8 -4.20 5.77 4.28
N GLN A 9 -5.15 6.15 5.13
CA GLN A 9 -5.93 5.18 5.90
C GLN A 9 -6.71 4.24 4.98
N MET A 10 -7.29 4.77 3.92
CA MET A 10 -8.02 3.96 2.94
C MET A 10 -7.09 2.98 2.23
N ILE A 11 -5.87 3.40 1.91
CA ILE A 11 -4.89 2.54 1.25
C ILE A 11 -4.45 1.42 2.19
N VAL A 12 -4.18 1.73 3.45
CA VAL A 12 -3.82 0.72 4.45
C VAL A 12 -4.94 -0.30 4.58
N LYS A 13 -6.18 0.17 4.67
CA LYS A 13 -7.33 -0.73 4.77
C LYS A 13 -7.46 -1.60 3.51
N ALA A 14 -7.24 -1.00 2.34
CA ALA A 14 -7.31 -1.75 1.09
C ALA A 14 -6.26 -2.87 1.07
N LEU A 15 -5.05 -2.58 1.53
CA LEU A 15 -4.01 -3.61 1.61
C LEU A 15 -4.38 -4.70 2.61
N GLN A 16 -4.97 -4.34 3.74
CA GLN A 16 -5.46 -5.32 4.71
C GLN A 16 -6.54 -6.21 4.09
N ASP A 17 -7.49 -5.60 3.40
CA ASP A 17 -8.59 -6.33 2.77
C ASP A 17 -8.09 -7.27 1.67
N LEU A 18 -7.02 -6.86 0.97
CA LEU A 18 -6.41 -7.69 -0.07
C LEU A 18 -5.51 -8.79 0.50
N GLY A 19 -5.26 -8.74 1.80
CA GLY A 19 -4.38 -9.71 2.44
C GLY A 19 -2.91 -9.46 2.20
N ALA A 20 -2.53 -8.24 1.83
CA ALA A 20 -1.14 -7.88 1.56
C ALA A 20 -0.39 -7.63 2.86
N SER A 21 -0.16 -8.68 3.62
CA SER A 21 0.45 -8.56 4.95
C SER A 21 1.91 -9.01 4.98
N ASP A 22 2.42 -9.62 3.91
CA ASP A 22 3.81 -10.01 3.82
C ASP A 22 4.27 -10.05 2.36
N GLU A 23 5.57 -10.32 2.16
CA GLU A 23 6.18 -10.29 0.84
C GLU A 23 5.55 -11.28 -0.13
N THR A 24 5.09 -12.42 0.38
CA THR A 24 4.49 -13.44 -0.48
C THR A 24 3.10 -13.05 -0.96
N LYS A 25 2.50 -12.06 -0.32
CA LYS A 25 1.13 -11.62 -0.62
C LYS A 25 1.06 -10.17 -1.08
N MET A 26 2.18 -9.60 -1.50
CA MET A 26 2.19 -8.21 -1.91
C MET A 26 1.28 -7.97 -3.12
N LYS A 27 0.74 -6.76 -3.20
CA LYS A 27 -0.18 -6.36 -4.26
C LYS A 27 0.39 -5.16 -5.01
N THR A 28 -0.02 -5.03 -6.27
CA THR A 28 0.41 -3.89 -7.09
C THR A 28 -0.43 -2.66 -6.79
N ALA A 29 0.04 -1.51 -7.25
CA ALA A 29 -0.72 -0.27 -7.14
C ALA A 29 -2.08 -0.39 -7.85
N ASP A 30 -2.14 -1.13 -8.96
CA ASP A 30 -3.38 -1.36 -9.67
C ASP A 30 -4.38 -2.12 -8.81
N ASP A 31 -3.91 -3.15 -8.11
CA ASP A 31 -4.77 -3.93 -7.20
C ASP A 31 -5.32 -3.03 -6.09
N VAL A 32 -4.46 -2.19 -5.53
CA VAL A 32 -4.85 -1.26 -4.47
C VAL A 32 -5.83 -0.23 -5.01
N GLN A 33 -5.58 0.27 -6.22
CA GLN A 33 -6.48 1.23 -6.85
C GLN A 33 -7.89 0.66 -7.01
N LYS A 34 -7.98 -0.57 -7.51
CA LYS A 34 -9.26 -1.23 -7.70
C LYS A 34 -9.99 -1.42 -6.39
N LYS A 35 -9.28 -1.80 -5.35
CA LYS A 35 -9.87 -2.06 -4.05
C LYS A 35 -10.33 -0.77 -3.38
N SER A 36 -9.52 0.28 -3.46
CA SER A 36 -9.83 1.56 -2.81
C SER A 36 -10.76 2.43 -3.63
N ASN A 37 -10.89 2.15 -4.93
CA ASN A 37 -11.70 2.93 -5.86
C ASN A 37 -11.29 4.40 -5.90
N ARG A 38 -9.97 4.65 -5.91
CA ARG A 38 -9.41 5.99 -5.94
C ARG A 38 -8.55 6.19 -7.19
N PRO A 39 -8.38 7.43 -7.67
CA PRO A 39 -7.50 7.69 -8.81
C PRO A 39 -6.09 7.17 -8.58
N LYS A 40 -5.49 6.66 -9.63
CA LYS A 40 -4.16 6.04 -9.54
C LYS A 40 -3.10 7.00 -9.00
N GLY A 41 -3.17 8.28 -9.37
CA GLY A 41 -2.23 9.27 -8.86
C GLY A 41 -2.31 9.42 -7.35
N GLN A 42 -3.53 9.43 -6.79
CA GLN A 42 -3.70 9.49 -5.35
C GLN A 42 -3.20 8.22 -4.67
N VAL A 43 -3.48 7.06 -5.27
CA VAL A 43 -3.03 5.78 -4.73
C VAL A 43 -1.50 5.73 -4.70
N ASN A 44 -0.85 6.11 -5.80
CA ASN A 44 0.61 6.13 -5.86
C ASN A 44 1.21 7.07 -4.81
N ASN A 45 0.66 8.27 -4.70
CA ASN A 45 1.15 9.24 -3.71
C ASN A 45 0.99 8.73 -2.30
N ALA A 46 -0.15 8.12 -2.00
CA ALA A 46 -0.41 7.56 -0.68
C ALA A 46 0.53 6.40 -0.38
N LEU A 47 0.75 5.50 -1.35
CA LEU A 47 1.67 4.39 -1.19
C LEU A 47 3.09 4.88 -0.93
N MET A 48 3.56 5.85 -1.70
CA MET A 48 4.90 6.40 -1.51
C MET A 48 5.04 7.05 -0.14
N SER A 49 4.01 7.78 0.29
CA SER A 49 4.00 8.39 1.61
C SER A 49 4.07 7.34 2.71
N LEU A 50 3.28 6.27 2.58
CA LEU A 50 3.28 5.19 3.56
C LEU A 50 4.61 4.45 3.59
N VAL A 51 5.25 4.28 2.44
CA VAL A 51 6.60 3.69 2.38
C VAL A 51 7.58 4.60 3.14
N GLY A 52 7.48 5.91 2.92
CA GLY A 52 8.33 6.86 3.64
C GLY A 52 8.12 6.85 5.14
N LYS A 53 6.89 6.56 5.58
CA LYS A 53 6.56 6.45 7.01
C LYS A 53 6.91 5.08 7.60
N GLY A 54 7.32 4.13 6.77
CA GLY A 54 7.69 2.80 7.23
C GLY A 54 6.52 1.88 7.53
N LEU A 55 5.33 2.22 7.04
CA LEU A 55 4.13 1.41 7.25
C LEU A 55 3.86 0.44 6.11
N VAL A 56 4.40 0.72 4.94
CA VAL A 56 4.27 -0.11 3.75
C VAL A 56 5.66 -0.37 3.19
N ILE A 57 5.89 -1.58 2.71
CA ILE A 57 7.15 -1.94 2.07
C ILE A 57 6.91 -2.09 0.58
N ARG A 58 7.79 -1.49 -0.21
CA ARG A 58 7.76 -1.59 -1.66
C ARG A 58 8.84 -2.55 -2.11
N LYS A 59 8.45 -3.56 -2.86
CA LYS A 59 9.36 -4.50 -3.50
C LYS A 59 9.20 -4.43 -5.00
N VAL A 60 10.30 -4.29 -5.71
CA VAL A 60 10.29 -4.31 -7.17
C VAL A 60 10.65 -5.71 -7.63
N ARG A 61 9.80 -6.29 -8.45
CA ARG A 61 10.07 -7.56 -9.12
C ARG A 61 10.07 -7.30 -10.61
N GLU A 62 10.73 -8.16 -11.34
CA GLU A 62 10.96 -8.09 -12.78
C GLU A 62 10.28 -6.95 -13.55
N LYS A 63 8.98 -6.84 -13.50
CA LYS A 63 8.21 -5.88 -14.30
C LYS A 63 7.25 -5.01 -13.49
N ALA A 64 7.13 -5.24 -12.20
CA ALA A 64 6.15 -4.54 -11.41
C ALA A 64 6.61 -4.35 -9.97
N ALA A 65 6.14 -3.28 -9.37
CA ALA A 65 6.36 -3.05 -7.94
C ALA A 65 5.17 -3.60 -7.16
N GLY A 66 5.46 -4.32 -6.10
CA GLY A 66 4.45 -4.79 -5.17
C GLY A 66 4.53 -4.02 -3.86
N TYR A 67 3.43 -3.97 -3.16
CA TYR A 67 3.32 -3.28 -1.88
C TYR A 67 2.69 -4.20 -0.86
N TYR A 68 3.16 -4.15 0.36
CA TYR A 68 2.54 -4.88 1.45
C TYR A 68 2.72 -4.14 2.76
N LEU A 69 1.85 -4.43 3.70
CA LEU A 69 1.90 -3.78 5.01
C LEU A 69 3.05 -4.33 5.81
N LYS A 70 3.85 -3.42 6.37
CA LYS A 70 4.92 -3.83 7.27
C LYS A 70 4.30 -4.34 8.56
N LYS A 71 4.76 -5.51 9.00
CA LYS A 71 4.33 -6.04 10.28
C LYS A 71 4.88 -5.17 11.38
N VAL A 72 3.99 -4.70 12.23
CA VAL A 72 4.37 -3.93 13.41
C VAL A 72 4.26 -4.87 14.61
N GLU A 73 5.34 -4.98 15.32
CA GLU A 73 5.33 -5.77 16.54
C GLU A 73 5.42 -4.88 17.75
#